data_39b70fb4f0aa7311d078ebaa7c5e1e95
#
_entry.id   39b70fb4f0aa7311d078ebaa7c5e1e95
#
_cell.length_a   1.000
_cell.length_b   1.000
_cell.length_c   1.000
_cell.angle_alpha   90.00
_cell.angle_beta   90.00
_cell.angle_gamma   90.00
#
_symmetry.space_group_name_H-M   'P 1'
#
loop_
_entity.id
_entity.type
_entity.pdbx_description
1 polymer ?
#
loop_
_entity_poly.entity_id
_entity_poly.type
_entity_poly.pdbx_seq_one_letter_code
_entity_poly.pdbx_strand_id
1 'polypeptide(L)'
;MDENVLNFVKQYIGDAIANYPKIPASKLNEVVEDASIRMVESVKIAVTTDKKDGIEALLNGSDDLMMANEVRKMLESDLVISIEEVTKLDAREATKVASSVFPVVLKRFCEAFDAESLTYLLVREYKKNGVLVGSF
;
A
#
# COMPACT_ATOMS: atom_id res chain seq x y z
N MET A 1 14.51 -1.88 1.24
CA MET A 1 13.12 -2.24 0.94
C MET A 1 13.10 -3.41 -0.02
N ASP A 2 12.19 -4.32 0.17
CA ASP A 2 12.10 -5.47 -0.73
C ASP A 2 11.59 -5.01 -2.10
N GLU A 3 12.46 -5.12 -3.11
CA GLU A 3 12.13 -4.65 -4.44
C GLU A 3 10.99 -5.42 -5.08
N ASN A 4 10.83 -6.70 -4.72
CA ASN A 4 9.74 -7.49 -5.27
C ASN A 4 8.40 -6.96 -4.82
N VAL A 5 8.23 -6.71 -3.52
CA VAL A 5 6.97 -6.17 -3.01
C VAL A 5 6.72 -4.78 -3.57
N LEU A 6 7.73 -3.92 -3.52
CA LEU A 6 7.60 -2.55 -4.03
C LEU A 6 7.25 -2.54 -5.51
N ASN A 7 7.92 -3.35 -6.32
CA ASN A 7 7.69 -3.39 -7.76
C ASN A 7 6.30 -3.90 -8.10
N PHE A 8 5.78 -4.89 -7.37
CA PHE A 8 4.43 -5.36 -7.57
C PHE A 8 3.41 -4.28 -7.23
N VAL A 9 3.59 -3.59 -6.10
CA VAL A 9 2.69 -2.52 -5.71
C VAL A 9 2.71 -1.39 -6.74
N LYS A 10 3.89 -1.02 -7.23
CA LYS A 10 4.01 -0.02 -8.30
C LYS A 10 3.22 -0.42 -9.54
N GLN A 11 3.33 -1.68 -9.93
CA GLN A 11 2.59 -2.18 -11.08
C GLN A 11 1.09 -2.12 -10.86
N TYR A 12 0.62 -2.54 -9.69
CA TYR A 12 -0.81 -2.57 -9.40
C TYR A 12 -1.39 -1.16 -9.39
N ILE A 13 -0.70 -0.22 -8.76
CA ILE A 13 -1.15 1.18 -8.74
C ILE A 13 -1.09 1.76 -10.16
N GLY A 14 0.01 1.54 -10.87
CA GLY A 14 0.18 2.05 -12.22
C GLY A 14 -0.92 1.59 -13.16
N ASP A 15 -1.25 0.30 -13.13
CA ASP A 15 -2.30 -0.24 -13.97
C ASP A 15 -3.67 0.34 -13.61
N ALA A 16 -3.92 0.52 -12.32
CA ALA A 16 -5.21 0.99 -11.84
C ALA A 16 -5.45 2.46 -12.18
N ILE A 17 -4.40 3.30 -12.18
CA ILE A 17 -4.57 4.74 -12.44
C ILE A 17 -4.29 5.15 -13.87
N ALA A 18 -3.74 4.25 -14.70
CA ALA A 18 -3.30 4.58 -16.06
C ALA A 18 -4.39 5.22 -16.91
N ASN A 19 -5.63 4.82 -16.70
CA ASN A 19 -6.76 5.33 -17.48
C ASN A 19 -7.65 6.28 -16.70
N TYR A 20 -7.17 6.76 -15.55
CA TYR A 20 -7.98 7.64 -14.72
C TYR A 20 -7.79 9.10 -15.16
N PRO A 21 -8.82 9.74 -15.72
CA PRO A 21 -8.65 11.04 -16.36
C PRO A 21 -8.31 12.19 -15.41
N LYS A 22 -8.60 12.02 -14.12
CA LYS A 22 -8.32 13.06 -13.13
C LYS A 22 -6.84 13.18 -12.80
N ILE A 23 -6.03 12.17 -13.10
CA ILE A 23 -4.60 12.21 -12.83
C ILE A 23 -3.90 12.59 -14.13
N PRO A 24 -3.22 13.75 -14.16
CA PRO A 24 -2.49 14.16 -15.36
C PRO A 24 -1.42 13.14 -15.75
N ALA A 25 -1.31 12.85 -17.04
CA ALA A 25 -0.33 11.89 -17.54
C ALA A 25 1.09 12.21 -17.08
N SER A 26 1.44 13.49 -16.99
CA SER A 26 2.75 13.92 -16.55
C SER A 26 3.04 13.63 -15.09
N LYS A 27 2.01 13.31 -14.30
CA LYS A 27 2.14 13.05 -12.87
C LYS A 27 1.96 11.58 -12.50
N LEU A 28 1.58 10.73 -13.46
CA LEU A 28 1.32 9.33 -13.18
C LEU A 28 2.49 8.63 -12.50
N ASN A 29 3.70 8.78 -13.03
CA ASN A 29 4.86 8.11 -12.47
C ASN A 29 5.19 8.59 -11.06
N GLU A 30 5.01 9.88 -10.79
CA GLU A 30 5.24 10.43 -9.46
C GLU A 30 4.22 9.88 -8.46
N VAL A 31 2.95 9.77 -8.85
CA VAL A 31 1.93 9.18 -7.98
C VAL A 31 2.26 7.73 -7.67
N VAL A 32 2.60 6.96 -8.70
CA VAL A 32 2.95 5.55 -8.53
C VAL A 32 4.11 5.39 -7.56
N GLU A 33 5.17 6.16 -7.76
CA GLU A 33 6.36 6.11 -6.92
C GLU A 33 6.05 6.45 -5.47
N ASP A 34 5.42 7.60 -5.27
CA ASP A 34 5.15 8.10 -3.92
C ASP A 34 4.14 7.21 -3.18
N ALA A 35 3.05 6.83 -3.83
CA ALA A 35 2.02 5.99 -3.20
C ALA A 35 2.57 4.61 -2.86
N SER A 36 3.35 4.03 -3.76
CA SER A 36 3.91 2.70 -3.54
C SER A 36 4.84 2.67 -2.33
N ILE A 37 5.72 3.67 -2.22
CA ILE A 37 6.63 3.76 -1.09
C ILE A 37 5.86 3.92 0.21
N ARG A 38 4.88 4.82 0.25
CA ARG A 38 4.06 5.03 1.45
C ARG A 38 3.34 3.77 1.88
N MET A 39 2.70 3.09 0.92
CA MET A 39 1.91 1.90 1.23
C MET A 39 2.78 0.74 1.69
N VAL A 40 3.92 0.51 1.04
CA VAL A 40 4.83 -0.56 1.44
C VAL A 40 5.41 -0.28 2.83
N GLU A 41 5.77 0.97 3.11
CA GLU A 41 6.25 1.33 4.45
C GLU A 41 5.18 1.11 5.51
N SER A 42 3.92 1.46 5.22
CA SER A 42 2.82 1.23 6.14
C SER A 42 2.62 -0.26 6.42
N VAL A 43 2.70 -1.09 5.38
CA VAL A 43 2.58 -2.54 5.54
C VAL A 43 3.74 -3.10 6.38
N LYS A 44 4.97 -2.62 6.14
CA LYS A 44 6.13 -3.02 6.93
C LYS A 44 5.92 -2.70 8.41
N ILE A 45 5.48 -1.50 8.70
CA ILE A 45 5.20 -1.11 10.08
C ILE A 45 4.11 -1.98 10.68
N ALA A 46 3.05 -2.24 9.91
CA ALA A 46 1.95 -3.06 10.40
C ALA A 46 2.38 -4.48 10.75
N VAL A 47 3.18 -5.13 9.89
CA VAL A 47 3.61 -6.51 10.14
C VAL A 47 4.62 -6.65 11.28
N THR A 48 5.23 -5.53 11.68
CA THR A 48 6.20 -5.54 12.78
C THR A 48 5.64 -4.92 14.07
N THR A 49 4.35 -4.65 14.12
CA THR A 49 3.68 -4.06 15.27
C THR A 49 2.41 -4.83 15.61
N ASP A 50 1.58 -4.24 16.48
CA ASP A 50 0.31 -4.82 16.88
C ASP A 50 -0.74 -4.87 15.76
N LYS A 51 -0.46 -4.27 14.62
CA LYS A 51 -1.36 -4.30 13.46
C LYS A 51 -1.15 -5.51 12.56
N LYS A 52 -0.25 -6.41 12.92
CA LYS A 52 0.02 -7.61 12.14
C LYS A 52 -1.24 -8.45 11.90
N ASP A 53 -2.07 -8.60 12.94
CA ASP A 53 -3.31 -9.36 12.81
C ASP A 53 -4.27 -8.71 11.81
N GLY A 54 -4.24 -7.39 11.71
CA GLY A 54 -5.04 -6.68 10.71
C GLY A 54 -4.59 -6.97 9.30
N ILE A 55 -3.29 -7.04 9.06
CA ILE A 55 -2.74 -7.42 7.76
C ILE A 55 -3.15 -8.85 7.41
N GLU A 56 -3.00 -9.78 8.35
CA GLU A 56 -3.38 -11.17 8.12
C GLU A 56 -4.86 -11.30 7.78
N ALA A 57 -5.72 -10.62 8.53
CA ALA A 57 -7.15 -10.65 8.30
C ALA A 57 -7.49 -10.05 6.92
N LEU A 58 -6.86 -8.96 6.55
CA LEU A 58 -7.09 -8.31 5.27
C LEU A 58 -6.71 -9.22 4.10
N LEU A 59 -5.55 -9.86 4.19
CA LEU A 59 -5.06 -10.74 3.13
C LEU A 59 -5.87 -12.03 3.03
N ASN A 60 -6.46 -12.47 4.14
CA ASN A 60 -7.28 -13.68 4.15
C ASN A 60 -8.76 -13.42 3.80
N GLY A 61 -9.10 -12.20 3.46
CA GLY A 61 -10.46 -11.85 3.09
C GLY A 61 -11.40 -11.67 4.25
N SER A 62 -10.87 -11.55 5.49
CA SER A 62 -11.67 -11.33 6.69
C SER A 62 -11.81 -9.84 6.97
N ASP A 63 -12.18 -9.09 5.94
CA ASP A 63 -12.20 -7.62 6.01
C ASP A 63 -13.39 -7.07 6.80
N ASP A 64 -14.26 -7.95 7.30
CA ASP A 64 -15.30 -7.56 8.22
C ASP A 64 -14.78 -7.30 9.63
N LEU A 65 -13.55 -7.74 9.92
CA LEU A 65 -12.94 -7.49 11.22
C LEU A 65 -12.47 -6.05 11.33
N MET A 66 -12.61 -5.50 12.53
CA MET A 66 -12.21 -4.12 12.80
C MET A 66 -10.74 -3.88 12.45
N MET A 67 -9.86 -4.82 12.81
CA MET A 67 -8.43 -4.70 12.55
C MET A 67 -8.11 -4.63 11.05
N ALA A 68 -8.79 -5.45 10.25
CA ALA A 68 -8.61 -5.42 8.81
C ALA A 68 -9.07 -4.09 8.22
N ASN A 69 -10.19 -3.58 8.72
CA ASN A 69 -10.73 -2.31 8.27
C ASN A 69 -9.81 -1.14 8.61
N GLU A 70 -9.19 -1.16 9.78
CA GLU A 70 -8.21 -0.14 10.17
C GLU A 70 -7.02 -0.12 9.22
N VAL A 71 -6.48 -1.27 8.89
CA VAL A 71 -5.35 -1.38 7.96
C VAL A 71 -5.76 -0.92 6.57
N ARG A 72 -6.93 -1.33 6.11
CA ARG A 72 -7.42 -0.91 4.80
C ARG A 72 -7.54 0.60 4.70
N LYS A 73 -8.10 1.25 5.72
CA LYS A 73 -8.24 2.70 5.76
C LYS A 73 -6.89 3.39 5.77
N MET A 74 -5.93 2.83 6.49
CA MET A 74 -4.58 3.37 6.53
C MET A 74 -3.93 3.35 5.14
N LEU A 75 -4.04 2.24 4.43
CA LEU A 75 -3.46 2.12 3.10
C LEU A 75 -4.17 3.01 2.09
N GLU A 76 -5.48 3.09 2.16
CA GLU A 76 -6.25 3.98 1.27
C GLU A 76 -5.88 5.44 1.52
N SER A 77 -5.67 5.82 2.79
CA SER A 77 -5.23 7.16 3.15
C SER A 77 -3.86 7.48 2.57
N ASP A 78 -2.94 6.51 2.56
CA ASP A 78 -1.63 6.70 1.91
C ASP A 78 -1.79 7.08 0.45
N LEU A 79 -2.71 6.43 -0.25
CA LEU A 79 -2.97 6.74 -1.65
C LEU A 79 -3.58 8.14 -1.82
N VAL A 80 -4.53 8.50 -0.95
CA VAL A 80 -5.13 9.84 -0.97
C VAL A 80 -4.05 10.91 -0.81
N ILE A 81 -3.19 10.75 0.18
CA ILE A 81 -2.13 11.71 0.48
C ILE A 81 -1.20 11.87 -0.73
N SER A 82 -0.81 10.77 -1.35
CA SER A 82 0.04 10.81 -2.53
C SER A 82 -0.60 11.56 -3.69
N ILE A 83 -1.88 11.27 -3.93
CA ILE A 83 -2.60 11.96 -5.01
C ILE A 83 -2.68 13.45 -4.74
N GLU A 84 -3.03 13.85 -3.51
CA GLU A 84 -3.11 15.26 -3.15
C GLU A 84 -1.77 15.98 -3.33
N GLU A 85 -0.71 15.38 -2.82
CA GLU A 85 0.61 16.03 -2.85
C GLU A 85 1.19 16.13 -4.25
N VAL A 86 1.04 15.09 -5.05
CA VAL A 86 1.66 15.05 -6.38
C VAL A 86 0.83 15.83 -7.40
N THR A 87 -0.49 15.64 -7.38
CA THR A 87 -1.36 16.24 -8.42
C THR A 87 -1.95 17.58 -8.03
N LYS A 88 -1.90 17.92 -6.74
CA LYS A 88 -2.52 19.12 -6.19
C LYS A 88 -4.05 19.14 -6.30
N LEU A 89 -4.66 17.99 -6.54
CA LEU A 89 -6.10 17.86 -6.44
C LEU A 89 -6.51 18.11 -4.99
N ASP A 90 -7.72 18.64 -4.78
CA ASP A 90 -8.20 18.84 -3.42
C ASP A 90 -8.52 17.50 -2.76
N ALA A 91 -8.72 17.53 -1.44
CA ALA A 91 -8.95 16.31 -0.67
C ALA A 91 -10.15 15.52 -1.16
N ARG A 92 -11.20 16.21 -1.57
CA ARG A 92 -12.42 15.59 -2.05
C ARG A 92 -12.21 14.80 -3.34
N GLU A 93 -11.53 15.42 -4.30
CA GLU A 93 -11.22 14.76 -5.57
C GLU A 93 -10.22 13.64 -5.39
N ALA A 94 -9.18 13.84 -4.58
CA ALA A 94 -8.20 12.81 -4.29
C ALA A 94 -8.84 11.59 -3.63
N THR A 95 -9.78 11.82 -2.71
CA THR A 95 -10.50 10.74 -2.05
C THR A 95 -11.35 9.95 -3.04
N LYS A 96 -12.01 10.63 -3.98
CA LYS A 96 -12.80 9.95 -5.02
C LYS A 96 -11.93 9.06 -5.88
N VAL A 97 -10.77 9.56 -6.30
CA VAL A 97 -9.84 8.77 -7.11
C VAL A 97 -9.37 7.56 -6.33
N ALA A 98 -8.93 7.77 -5.10
CA ALA A 98 -8.43 6.69 -4.26
C ALA A 98 -9.50 5.62 -4.00
N SER A 99 -10.74 6.04 -3.72
CA SER A 99 -11.83 5.09 -3.48
C SER A 99 -12.13 4.21 -4.69
N SER A 100 -11.89 4.72 -5.89
CA SER A 100 -12.09 3.95 -7.12
C SER A 100 -10.91 3.04 -7.42
N VAL A 101 -9.70 3.50 -7.13
CA VAL A 101 -8.46 2.80 -7.48
C VAL A 101 -8.07 1.77 -6.43
N PHE A 102 -8.20 2.10 -5.16
CA PHE A 102 -7.67 1.27 -4.08
C PHE A 102 -8.23 -0.15 -4.07
N PRO A 103 -9.55 -0.39 -4.24
CA PRO A 103 -10.07 -1.76 -4.23
C PRO A 103 -9.43 -2.65 -5.30
N VAL A 104 -9.11 -2.09 -6.46
CA VAL A 104 -8.46 -2.82 -7.54
C VAL A 104 -7.03 -3.20 -7.14
N VAL A 105 -6.30 -2.26 -6.56
CA VAL A 105 -4.93 -2.49 -6.09
C VAL A 105 -4.93 -3.54 -4.97
N LEU A 106 -5.82 -3.39 -4.01
CA LEU A 106 -5.92 -4.31 -2.87
C LEU A 106 -6.21 -5.73 -3.32
N LYS A 107 -7.15 -5.90 -4.26
CA LYS A 107 -7.49 -7.22 -4.77
C LYS A 107 -6.27 -7.91 -5.36
N ARG A 108 -5.52 -7.21 -6.19
CA ARG A 108 -4.32 -7.77 -6.81
C ARG A 108 -3.26 -8.11 -5.77
N PHE A 109 -3.10 -7.24 -4.78
CA PHE A 109 -2.14 -7.46 -3.71
C PHE A 109 -2.48 -8.73 -2.91
N CYS A 110 -3.76 -8.90 -2.57
CA CYS A 110 -4.20 -10.08 -1.83
C CYS A 110 -4.09 -11.37 -2.66
N GLU A 111 -4.19 -11.27 -3.97
CA GLU A 111 -3.99 -12.42 -4.86
C GLU A 111 -2.51 -12.79 -5.00
N ALA A 112 -1.63 -11.81 -4.89
CA ALA A 112 -0.20 -12.00 -5.08
C ALA A 112 0.53 -12.49 -3.83
N PHE A 113 0.06 -12.09 -2.65
CA PHE A 113 0.75 -12.37 -1.39
C PHE A 113 -0.19 -12.96 -0.37
N ASP A 114 0.27 -14.01 0.35
CA ASP A 114 -0.35 -14.40 1.60
C ASP A 114 0.40 -13.71 2.75
N ALA A 115 -0.20 -13.75 3.94
CA ALA A 115 0.33 -13.03 5.09
C ALA A 115 1.72 -13.54 5.51
N GLU A 116 1.93 -14.84 5.44
CA GLU A 116 3.20 -15.43 5.82
C GLU A 116 4.33 -15.01 4.89
N SER A 117 4.12 -15.13 3.59
CA SER A 117 5.12 -14.74 2.59
C SER A 117 5.43 -13.26 2.67
N LEU A 118 4.42 -12.43 2.82
CA LEU A 118 4.59 -10.98 2.91
C LEU A 118 5.40 -10.60 4.14
N THR A 119 5.05 -11.16 5.29
CA THR A 119 5.76 -10.90 6.53
C THR A 119 7.22 -11.33 6.41
N TYR A 120 7.46 -12.51 5.87
CA TYR A 120 8.82 -13.00 5.67
C TYR A 120 9.65 -12.04 4.81
N LEU A 121 9.11 -11.61 3.67
CA LEU A 121 9.83 -10.74 2.76
C LEU A 121 10.15 -9.38 3.41
N LEU A 122 9.20 -8.79 4.08
CA LEU A 122 9.38 -7.45 4.65
C LEU A 122 10.28 -7.47 5.89
N VAL A 123 10.15 -8.48 6.74
CA VAL A 123 11.02 -8.60 7.93
C VAL A 123 12.45 -8.90 7.51
N ARG A 124 12.64 -9.75 6.51
CA ARG A 124 13.97 -10.02 5.98
C ARG A 124 14.64 -8.76 5.46
N GLU A 125 13.89 -7.93 4.77
CA GLU A 125 14.39 -6.65 4.26
C GLU A 125 14.89 -5.75 5.39
N TYR A 126 14.13 -5.68 6.47
CA TYR A 126 14.53 -4.91 7.64
C TYR A 126 15.87 -5.40 8.21
N LYS A 127 15.99 -6.70 8.40
CA LYS A 127 17.21 -7.30 8.94
C LYS A 127 18.40 -7.05 8.03
N LYS A 128 18.19 -7.16 6.73
CA LYS A 128 19.24 -6.95 5.75
C LYS A 128 19.78 -5.53 5.80
N ASN A 129 18.91 -4.57 6.01
CA ASN A 129 19.29 -3.17 6.07
C ASN A 129 19.81 -2.75 7.45
N GLY A 130 19.78 -3.65 8.42
CA GLY A 130 20.27 -3.36 9.77
C GLY A 130 19.36 -2.48 10.58
N VAL A 131 18.21 -2.12 10.07
CA VAL A 131 17.31 -1.16 10.71
C VAL A 131 16.80 -1.67 12.05
N LEU A 132 16.46 -2.95 12.10
CA LEU A 132 15.87 -3.54 13.29
C LEU A 132 16.82 -4.42 14.10
N VAL A 133 18.09 -4.47 13.73
CA VAL A 133 19.04 -5.35 14.39
C VAL A 133 19.08 -5.11 15.90
N GLY A 134 19.07 -3.86 16.30
CA GLY A 134 19.08 -3.52 17.71
C GLY A 134 17.75 -3.71 18.41
N SER A 135 16.70 -4.01 17.68
CA SER A 135 15.36 -4.14 18.22
C SER A 135 15.01 -5.57 18.62
N PHE A 136 15.87 -6.49 18.28
CA PHE A 136 15.60 -7.90 18.53
C PHE A 136 16.66 -8.55 19.43
#